data_69547d11398663110fd21f6cb6e4e40f
#
_entry.id   69547d11398663110fd21f6cb6e4e40f
#
_cell.length_a   1.000
_cell.length_b   1.000
_cell.length_c   1.000
_cell.angle_alpha   90.00
_cell.angle_beta   90.00
_cell.angle_gamma   90.00
#
_symmetry.space_group_name_H-M   'P 1'
#
loop_
_entity.id
_entity.type
_entity.pdbx_description
1 polymer ?
#
loop_
_entity_poly.entity_id
_entity_poly.type
_entity_poly.pdbx_seq_one_letter_code
_entity_poly.pdbx_strand_id
1 'polypeptide(L)'
;MDIVTYGNPVLKKPAVPVKEVTPELRALAQAMLDAMYAADGVGLAAEQVGRTESLCVIDVPPDAQGKDAPLNAGVKMPMVMFNPVVSAPEGSQRGSEGCLSFPGISAQVTRARSVTVDWMGEDGRHYSARVHGLLARAVQHETDHLAGVVFVERVSGTQLLLLKGKLAKLRRASAAAAT
;
A
#
# COMPACT_ATOMS: atom_id res chain seq x y z
N MET A 1 -8.51 -10.29 10.67
CA MET A 1 -7.07 -10.39 10.30
C MET A 1 -6.36 -9.22 10.94
N ASP A 2 -5.24 -9.44 11.60
CA ASP A 2 -4.54 -8.39 12.33
C ASP A 2 -3.51 -7.70 11.43
N ILE A 3 -3.41 -6.38 11.57
CA ILE A 3 -2.42 -5.58 10.84
C ILE A 3 -1.16 -5.49 11.71
N VAL A 4 -0.04 -5.95 11.19
CA VAL A 4 1.26 -5.87 11.88
C VAL A 4 1.80 -4.43 11.85
N THR A 5 2.42 -4.02 12.94
CA THR A 5 2.94 -2.65 13.08
C THR A 5 4.44 -2.56 12.84
N TYR A 6 4.90 -1.34 12.58
CA TYR A 6 6.31 -1.01 12.37
C TYR A 6 7.21 -1.57 13.49
N GLY A 7 8.23 -2.30 13.09
CA GLY A 7 9.10 -3.09 13.96
C GLY A 7 9.00 -4.58 13.67
N ASN A 8 7.87 -5.04 13.10
CA ASN A 8 7.78 -6.40 12.60
C ASN A 8 8.68 -6.58 11.38
N PRO A 9 9.59 -7.58 11.35
CA PRO A 9 10.54 -7.76 10.25
C PRO A 9 9.89 -8.09 8.91
N VAL A 10 8.64 -8.59 8.89
CA VAL A 10 7.94 -8.91 7.64
C VAL A 10 7.75 -7.67 6.76
N LEU A 11 7.52 -6.48 7.35
CA LEU A 11 7.36 -5.22 6.61
C LEU A 11 8.60 -4.78 5.82
N LYS A 12 9.73 -5.46 6.04
CA LYS A 12 11.00 -5.18 5.36
C LYS A 12 11.41 -6.30 4.40
N LYS A 13 10.57 -7.33 4.26
CA LYS A 13 10.83 -8.43 3.32
C LYS A 13 10.24 -8.07 1.96
N PRO A 14 11.00 -8.23 0.87
CA PRO A 14 10.43 -8.19 -0.47
C PRO A 14 9.38 -9.29 -0.64
N ALA A 15 8.30 -8.98 -1.35
CA ALA A 15 7.25 -9.93 -1.66
C ALA A 15 7.73 -11.02 -2.62
N VAL A 16 7.13 -12.19 -2.50
CA VAL A 16 7.37 -13.33 -3.40
C VAL A 16 6.34 -13.30 -4.53
N PRO A 17 6.76 -13.31 -5.80
CA PRO A 17 5.83 -13.34 -6.93
C PRO A 17 4.87 -14.52 -6.89
N VAL A 18 3.61 -14.24 -7.18
CA VAL A 18 2.53 -15.24 -7.33
C VAL A 18 2.56 -15.79 -8.75
N LYS A 19 2.65 -17.11 -8.89
CA LYS A 19 2.65 -17.78 -10.22
C LYS A 19 1.24 -17.97 -10.75
N GLU A 20 0.29 -18.29 -9.86
CA GLU A 20 -1.10 -18.58 -10.19
C GLU A 20 -2.00 -18.11 -9.06
N VAL A 21 -3.16 -17.54 -9.40
CA VAL A 21 -4.15 -17.08 -8.41
C VAL A 21 -5.03 -18.24 -7.98
N THR A 22 -4.70 -18.84 -6.85
CA THR A 22 -5.44 -19.96 -6.27
C THR A 22 -6.68 -19.46 -5.49
N PRO A 23 -7.64 -20.36 -5.15
CA PRO A 23 -8.77 -20.02 -4.29
C PRO A 23 -8.34 -19.47 -2.92
N GLU A 24 -7.23 -19.95 -2.34
CA GLU A 24 -6.68 -19.49 -1.06
C GLU A 24 -6.15 -18.06 -1.18
N LEU A 25 -5.54 -17.69 -2.30
CA LEU A 25 -5.07 -16.32 -2.55
C LEU A 25 -6.24 -15.35 -2.78
N ARG A 26 -7.33 -15.79 -3.41
CA ARG A 26 -8.56 -14.99 -3.49
C ARG A 26 -9.18 -14.77 -2.12
N ALA A 27 -9.25 -15.82 -1.29
CA ALA A 27 -9.73 -15.71 0.08
C ALA A 27 -8.85 -14.76 0.92
N LEU A 28 -7.52 -14.81 0.73
CA LEU A 28 -6.59 -13.89 1.36
C LEU A 28 -6.86 -12.43 0.91
N ALA A 29 -7.03 -12.19 -0.38
CA ALA A 29 -7.33 -10.87 -0.92
C ALA A 29 -8.63 -10.29 -0.32
N GLN A 30 -9.69 -11.12 -0.23
CA GLN A 30 -10.94 -10.72 0.39
C GLN A 30 -10.77 -10.39 1.88
N ALA A 31 -10.05 -11.22 2.64
CA ALA A 31 -9.77 -10.97 4.05
C ALA A 31 -8.91 -9.71 4.25
N MET A 32 -8.02 -9.37 3.30
CA MET A 32 -7.26 -8.12 3.30
C MET A 32 -8.16 -6.91 3.05
N LEU A 33 -9.12 -6.99 2.10
CA LEU A 33 -10.11 -5.94 1.88
C LEU A 33 -10.94 -5.69 3.14
N ASP A 34 -11.44 -6.74 3.78
CA ASP A 34 -12.22 -6.63 5.00
C ASP A 34 -11.40 -5.98 6.14
N ALA A 35 -10.13 -6.36 6.29
CA ALA A 35 -9.24 -5.77 7.28
C ALA A 35 -8.92 -4.30 6.98
N MET A 36 -8.71 -3.97 5.71
CA MET A 36 -8.48 -2.60 5.23
C MET A 36 -9.67 -1.69 5.56
N TYR A 37 -10.90 -2.12 5.22
CA TYR A 37 -12.12 -1.36 5.51
C TYR A 37 -12.37 -1.22 7.01
N ALA A 38 -12.16 -2.27 7.79
CA ALA A 38 -12.31 -2.23 9.25
C ALA A 38 -11.32 -1.25 9.93
N ALA A 39 -10.21 -0.92 9.25
CA ALA A 39 -9.19 0.03 9.71
C ALA A 39 -9.29 1.41 9.04
N ASP A 40 -10.39 1.70 8.31
CA ASP A 40 -10.58 2.94 7.55
C ASP A 40 -9.43 3.24 6.56
N GLY A 41 -8.83 2.19 5.98
CA GLY A 41 -7.74 2.29 5.02
C GLY A 41 -8.24 2.35 3.58
N VAL A 42 -7.37 2.83 2.68
CA VAL A 42 -7.60 2.87 1.23
C VAL A 42 -6.67 1.93 0.47
N GLY A 43 -5.72 1.30 1.15
CA GLY A 43 -4.79 0.33 0.60
C GLY A 43 -4.21 -0.57 1.69
N LEU A 44 -3.84 -1.79 1.31
CA LEU A 44 -3.21 -2.77 2.20
C LEU A 44 -2.39 -3.77 1.37
N ALA A 45 -1.13 -3.97 1.74
CA ALA A 45 -0.23 -4.95 1.16
C ALA A 45 -0.11 -6.20 2.04
N ALA A 46 0.23 -7.33 1.45
CA ALA A 46 0.29 -8.62 2.14
C ALA A 46 1.25 -8.63 3.34
N GLU A 47 2.39 -7.92 3.25
CA GLU A 47 3.34 -7.80 4.35
C GLU A 47 2.72 -7.17 5.61
N GLN A 48 1.73 -6.29 5.43
CA GLN A 48 1.04 -5.63 6.54
C GLN A 48 0.10 -6.57 7.30
N VAL A 49 -0.18 -7.73 6.76
CA VAL A 49 -0.94 -8.81 7.44
C VAL A 49 -0.09 -10.05 7.70
N GLY A 50 1.23 -9.88 7.69
CA GLY A 50 2.17 -10.95 8.03
C GLY A 50 2.42 -11.96 6.90
N ARG A 51 1.96 -11.65 5.67
CA ARG A 51 2.11 -12.49 4.48
C ARG A 51 3.25 -11.97 3.62
N THR A 52 3.68 -12.75 2.63
CA THR A 52 4.80 -12.37 1.75
C THR A 52 4.50 -12.56 0.26
N GLU A 53 3.28 -12.89 -0.09
CA GLU A 53 2.83 -12.97 -1.49
C GLU A 53 2.81 -11.55 -2.11
N SER A 54 3.23 -11.43 -3.36
CA SER A 54 3.14 -10.17 -4.08
C SER A 54 1.67 -9.85 -4.40
N LEU A 55 0.98 -9.32 -3.39
CA LEU A 55 -0.44 -9.01 -3.39
C LEU A 55 -0.69 -7.71 -2.61
N CYS A 56 -1.44 -6.80 -3.21
CA CYS A 56 -2.02 -5.67 -2.49
C CYS A 56 -3.46 -5.41 -2.95
N VAL A 57 -4.23 -4.76 -2.08
CA VAL A 57 -5.60 -4.34 -2.34
C VAL A 57 -5.71 -2.83 -2.18
N ILE A 58 -6.50 -2.18 -3.03
CA ILE A 58 -6.71 -0.73 -3.01
C ILE A 58 -8.18 -0.45 -3.31
N ASP A 59 -8.77 0.43 -2.52
CA ASP A 59 -10.08 1.02 -2.79
C ASP A 59 -10.06 2.51 -2.42
N VAL A 60 -9.96 3.36 -3.42
CA VAL A 60 -10.01 4.82 -3.26
C VAL A 60 -11.35 5.31 -3.79
N PRO A 61 -12.30 5.68 -2.91
CA PRO A 61 -13.61 6.10 -3.34
C PRO A 61 -13.54 7.38 -4.20
N PRO A 62 -14.47 7.57 -5.17
CA PRO A 62 -14.42 8.68 -6.13
C PRO A 62 -14.41 10.07 -5.47
N ASP A 63 -15.12 10.26 -4.38
CA ASP A 63 -15.17 11.52 -3.62
C ASP A 63 -13.81 11.87 -3.00
N ALA A 64 -13.05 10.88 -2.55
CA ALA A 64 -11.69 11.07 -2.04
C ALA A 64 -10.68 11.41 -3.14
N GLN A 65 -10.94 11.07 -4.40
CA GLN A 65 -10.07 11.35 -5.54
C GLN A 65 -10.18 12.82 -6.02
N GLY A 66 -11.24 13.55 -5.62
CA GLY A 66 -11.44 14.95 -5.95
C GLY A 66 -11.39 15.21 -7.46
N LYS A 67 -10.63 16.21 -7.89
CA LYS A 67 -10.49 16.58 -9.31
C LYS A 67 -9.87 15.51 -10.22
N ASP A 68 -9.23 14.50 -9.66
CA ASP A 68 -8.60 13.42 -10.40
C ASP A 68 -9.56 12.23 -10.64
N ALA A 69 -10.75 12.21 -10.01
CA ALA A 69 -11.75 11.16 -10.17
C ALA A 69 -12.13 10.89 -11.65
N PRO A 70 -12.36 11.90 -12.50
CA PRO A 70 -12.66 11.66 -13.92
C PRO A 70 -11.53 10.98 -14.69
N LEU A 71 -10.27 11.21 -14.29
CA LEU A 71 -9.10 10.59 -14.92
C LEU A 71 -8.97 9.10 -14.57
N ASN A 72 -9.58 8.68 -13.47
CA ASN A 72 -9.57 7.30 -12.97
C ASN A 72 -10.91 6.58 -13.21
N ALA A 73 -11.88 7.20 -13.89
CA ALA A 73 -13.24 6.66 -14.05
C ALA A 73 -13.31 5.28 -14.74
N GLY A 74 -12.27 4.92 -15.52
CA GLY A 74 -12.16 3.60 -16.15
C GLY A 74 -11.57 2.51 -15.24
N VAL A 75 -11.09 2.86 -14.06
CA VAL A 75 -10.47 1.92 -13.12
C VAL A 75 -11.52 1.37 -12.15
N LYS A 76 -11.73 0.06 -12.20
CA LYS A 76 -12.69 -0.60 -11.30
C LYS A 76 -12.12 -0.69 -9.89
N MET A 77 -12.96 -0.38 -8.89
CA MET A 77 -12.66 -0.54 -7.48
C MET A 77 -13.54 -1.65 -6.86
N PRO A 78 -13.07 -2.36 -5.85
CA PRO A 78 -11.68 -2.36 -5.38
C PRO A 78 -10.73 -3.00 -6.40
N MET A 79 -9.44 -2.57 -6.36
CA MET A 79 -8.36 -3.22 -7.11
C MET A 79 -7.74 -4.30 -6.23
N VAL A 80 -7.76 -5.54 -6.71
CA VAL A 80 -6.96 -6.65 -6.16
C VAL A 80 -5.83 -6.92 -7.14
N MET A 81 -4.61 -6.68 -6.71
CA MET A 81 -3.44 -6.69 -7.60
C MET A 81 -2.42 -7.74 -7.14
N PHE A 82 -2.28 -8.79 -7.94
CA PHE A 82 -1.18 -9.74 -7.82
C PHE A 82 -0.03 -9.31 -8.73
N ASN A 83 1.19 -9.36 -8.23
CA ASN A 83 2.42 -8.96 -8.92
C ASN A 83 2.33 -7.57 -9.58
N PRO A 84 1.89 -6.51 -8.88
CA PRO A 84 1.81 -5.20 -9.49
C PRO A 84 3.19 -4.67 -9.85
N VAL A 85 3.28 -4.06 -11.04
CA VAL A 85 4.49 -3.39 -11.54
C VAL A 85 4.14 -1.95 -11.89
N VAL A 86 4.81 -1.00 -11.26
CA VAL A 86 4.63 0.43 -11.51
C VAL A 86 5.67 0.92 -12.50
N SER A 87 5.20 1.66 -13.50
CA SER A 87 6.03 2.21 -14.57
C SER A 87 5.58 3.62 -14.98
N ALA A 88 6.33 4.25 -15.89
CA ALA A 88 6.01 5.54 -16.51
C ALA A 88 5.58 6.63 -15.49
N PRO A 89 6.37 6.92 -14.45
CA PRO A 89 6.05 7.99 -13.52
C PRO A 89 6.10 9.35 -14.22
N GLU A 90 5.09 10.19 -13.93
CA GLU A 90 4.97 11.52 -14.51
C GLU A 90 4.47 12.53 -13.49
N GLY A 91 5.01 13.76 -13.58
CA GLY A 91 4.68 14.83 -12.67
C GLY A 91 5.08 14.57 -11.23
N SER A 92 4.65 15.44 -10.33
CA SER A 92 4.94 15.35 -8.90
C SER A 92 3.76 15.82 -8.08
N GLN A 93 3.52 15.17 -6.96
CA GLN A 93 2.54 15.57 -5.97
C GLN A 93 3.12 15.37 -4.56
N ARG A 94 2.95 16.39 -3.71
CA ARG A 94 3.30 16.33 -2.31
C ARG A 94 2.02 16.27 -1.47
N GLY A 95 1.96 15.35 -0.52
CA GLY A 95 0.79 15.19 0.34
C GLY A 95 1.10 14.37 1.58
N SER A 96 0.19 14.45 2.55
CA SER A 96 0.28 13.64 3.77
C SER A 96 0.02 12.18 3.43
N GLU A 97 0.88 11.29 3.91
CA GLU A 97 0.67 9.84 3.92
C GLU A 97 0.67 9.33 5.35
N GLY A 98 -0.27 8.45 5.63
CA GLY A 98 -0.29 7.55 6.76
C GLY A 98 -0.17 6.11 6.26
N CYS A 99 -0.07 5.18 7.19
CA CYS A 99 -0.05 3.75 6.89
C CYS A 99 -0.67 2.98 8.06
N LEU A 100 -1.47 1.99 7.78
CA LEU A 100 -2.13 1.16 8.81
C LEU A 100 -1.13 0.46 9.73
N SER A 101 0.08 0.16 9.22
CA SER A 101 1.20 -0.36 10.02
C SER A 101 1.92 0.71 10.87
N PHE A 102 1.50 1.96 10.79
CA PHE A 102 2.09 3.11 11.53
C PHE A 102 1.00 3.94 12.23
N PRO A 103 0.24 3.36 13.16
CA PRO A 103 -0.89 4.05 13.79
C PRO A 103 -0.47 5.38 14.41
N GLY A 104 -1.21 6.45 14.09
CA GLY A 104 -0.96 7.80 14.60
C GLY A 104 0.31 8.49 14.06
N ILE A 105 0.92 7.96 12.99
CA ILE A 105 2.08 8.55 12.33
C ILE A 105 1.73 8.87 10.88
N SER A 106 1.89 10.13 10.52
CA SER A 106 1.78 10.61 9.15
C SER A 106 2.92 11.57 8.81
N ALA A 107 3.22 11.70 7.53
CA ALA A 107 4.27 12.59 7.04
C ALA A 107 4.01 13.07 5.62
N GLN A 108 4.67 14.16 5.23
CA GLN A 108 4.62 14.65 3.86
C GLN A 108 5.53 13.83 2.97
N VAL A 109 4.94 13.17 1.97
CA VAL A 109 5.67 12.36 0.98
C VAL A 109 5.46 12.94 -0.41
N THR A 110 6.54 12.99 -1.18
CA THR A 110 6.49 13.35 -2.60
C THR A 110 6.43 12.08 -3.44
N ARG A 111 5.45 12.01 -4.34
CA ARG A 111 5.22 10.88 -5.26
C ARG A 111 5.03 11.39 -6.68
N ALA A 112 5.15 10.51 -7.67
CA ALA A 112 4.67 10.81 -9.01
C ALA A 112 3.16 11.12 -8.97
N ARG A 113 2.72 12.12 -9.76
CA ARG A 113 1.30 12.49 -9.85
C ARG A 113 0.48 11.45 -10.62
N SER A 114 1.09 10.80 -11.59
CA SER A 114 0.50 9.68 -12.32
C SER A 114 1.53 8.59 -12.59
N VAL A 115 1.06 7.37 -12.65
CA VAL A 115 1.85 6.19 -12.97
C VAL A 115 1.02 5.23 -13.82
N THR A 116 1.67 4.34 -14.56
CA THR A 116 1.04 3.16 -15.11
C THR A 116 1.28 2.00 -14.15
N VAL A 117 0.25 1.21 -13.89
CA VAL A 117 0.35 -0.03 -13.11
C VAL A 117 -0.14 -1.19 -13.96
N ASP A 118 0.67 -2.24 -14.02
CA ASP A 118 0.35 -3.52 -14.66
C ASP A 118 0.24 -4.58 -13.55
N TRP A 119 -0.78 -5.44 -13.58
CA TRP A 119 -0.99 -6.46 -12.56
C TRP A 119 -1.75 -7.66 -13.07
N MET A 120 -1.72 -8.75 -12.35
CA MET A 120 -2.61 -9.89 -12.54
C MET A 120 -3.81 -9.76 -11.59
N GLY A 121 -5.02 -9.85 -12.12
CA GLY A 121 -6.27 -9.79 -11.35
C GLY A 121 -6.63 -11.13 -10.72
N GLU A 122 -7.73 -11.15 -9.94
CA GLU A 122 -8.26 -12.36 -9.28
C GLU A 122 -8.66 -13.48 -10.25
N ASP A 123 -9.00 -13.11 -11.48
CA ASP A 123 -9.33 -14.06 -12.57
C ASP A 123 -8.10 -14.63 -13.30
N GLY A 124 -6.89 -14.24 -12.84
CA GLY A 124 -5.61 -14.63 -13.43
C GLY A 124 -5.25 -13.90 -14.73
N ARG A 125 -6.06 -12.90 -15.15
CA ARG A 125 -5.79 -12.11 -16.35
C ARG A 125 -4.89 -10.92 -16.01
N HIS A 126 -4.14 -10.45 -17.02
CA HIS A 126 -3.33 -9.26 -16.91
C HIS A 126 -4.14 -8.00 -17.22
N TYR A 127 -3.93 -7.00 -16.41
CA TYR A 127 -4.55 -5.68 -16.51
C TYR A 127 -3.48 -4.61 -16.52
N SER A 128 -3.81 -3.47 -17.12
CA SER A 128 -2.98 -2.27 -17.13
C SER A 128 -3.87 -1.05 -16.98
N ALA A 129 -3.44 -0.09 -16.16
CA ALA A 129 -4.15 1.18 -16.03
C ALA A 129 -3.19 2.34 -15.83
N ARG A 130 -3.51 3.49 -16.41
CA ARG A 130 -2.92 4.77 -16.05
C ARG A 130 -3.73 5.35 -14.91
N VAL A 131 -3.08 5.61 -13.77
CA VAL A 131 -3.73 6.13 -12.55
C VAL A 131 -3.16 7.47 -12.15
N HIS A 132 -3.98 8.30 -11.50
CA HIS A 132 -3.69 9.70 -11.21
C HIS A 132 -3.98 10.07 -9.75
N GLY A 133 -3.34 11.12 -9.26
CA GLY A 133 -3.64 11.76 -7.98
C GLY A 133 -3.54 10.81 -6.79
N LEU A 134 -4.59 10.76 -5.97
CA LEU A 134 -4.62 9.92 -4.76
C LEU A 134 -4.52 8.42 -5.09
N LEU A 135 -5.16 7.96 -6.16
CA LEU A 135 -5.06 6.56 -6.59
C LEU A 135 -3.62 6.22 -7.00
N ALA A 136 -2.94 7.09 -7.76
CA ALA A 136 -1.53 6.90 -8.09
C ALA A 136 -0.62 6.90 -6.84
N ARG A 137 -0.96 7.70 -5.82
CA ARG A 137 -0.26 7.70 -4.52
C ARG A 137 -0.44 6.36 -3.81
N ALA A 138 -1.67 5.87 -3.71
CA ALA A 138 -1.98 4.59 -3.06
C ALA A 138 -1.25 3.43 -3.76
N VAL A 139 -1.31 3.35 -5.09
CA VAL A 139 -0.60 2.33 -5.88
C VAL A 139 0.91 2.35 -5.58
N GLN A 140 1.54 3.52 -5.57
CA GLN A 140 2.97 3.63 -5.25
C GLN A 140 3.28 3.26 -3.78
N HIS A 141 2.37 3.55 -2.85
CA HIS A 141 2.52 3.21 -1.44
C HIS A 141 2.47 1.70 -1.24
N GLU A 142 1.47 1.02 -1.80
CA GLU A 142 1.33 -0.42 -1.64
C GLU A 142 2.43 -1.20 -2.38
N THR A 143 2.86 -0.73 -3.55
CA THR A 143 4.00 -1.37 -4.27
C THR A 143 5.34 -1.14 -3.56
N ASP A 144 5.50 -0.05 -2.80
CA ASP A 144 6.66 0.11 -1.92
C ASP A 144 6.68 -0.99 -0.83
N HIS A 145 5.52 -1.29 -0.20
CA HIS A 145 5.43 -2.39 0.77
C HIS A 145 5.87 -3.72 0.18
N LEU A 146 5.42 -4.05 -1.03
CA LEU A 146 5.84 -5.27 -1.75
C LEU A 146 7.35 -5.30 -2.06
N ALA A 147 8.01 -4.16 -2.11
CA ALA A 147 9.46 -4.04 -2.23
C ALA A 147 10.19 -4.02 -0.87
N GLY A 148 9.48 -4.18 0.26
CA GLY A 148 10.04 -4.06 1.61
C GLY A 148 10.38 -2.63 2.02
N VAL A 149 9.80 -1.62 1.34
CA VAL A 149 10.00 -0.20 1.61
C VAL A 149 8.79 0.36 2.34
N VAL A 150 9.01 1.12 3.40
CA VAL A 150 7.94 1.78 4.16
C VAL A 150 7.97 3.29 3.95
N PHE A 151 6.81 3.95 4.02
CA PHE A 151 6.65 5.35 3.61
C PHE A 151 7.59 6.33 4.36
N VAL A 152 7.99 6.03 5.58
CA VAL A 152 8.95 6.84 6.34
C VAL A 152 10.36 6.86 5.72
N GLU A 153 10.66 5.98 4.78
CA GLU A 153 11.90 6.00 4.00
C GLU A 153 11.81 6.96 2.80
N ARG A 154 10.62 7.47 2.51
CA ARG A 154 10.34 8.45 1.45
C ARG A 154 10.28 9.89 1.96
N VAL A 155 10.36 10.10 3.28
CA VAL A 155 10.30 11.44 3.88
C VAL A 155 11.67 12.13 3.88
N SER A 156 11.69 13.45 4.02
CA SER A 156 12.94 14.18 4.17
C SER A 156 13.64 13.84 5.50
N GLY A 157 14.96 13.99 5.54
CA GLY A 157 15.74 13.76 6.77
C GLY A 157 15.24 14.56 7.97
N THR A 158 14.81 15.81 7.76
CA THR A 158 14.20 16.65 8.81
C THR A 158 12.91 16.04 9.36
N GLN A 159 12.01 15.57 8.49
CA GLN A 159 10.79 14.91 8.93
C GLN A 159 11.08 13.61 9.66
N LEU A 160 12.03 12.81 9.15
CA LEU A 160 12.44 11.57 9.80
C LEU A 160 12.96 11.82 11.22
N LEU A 161 13.74 12.89 11.43
CA LEU A 161 14.22 13.29 12.74
C LEU A 161 13.07 13.62 13.71
N LEU A 162 12.05 14.35 13.24
CA LEU A 162 10.85 14.67 14.03
C LEU A 162 10.04 13.43 14.41
N LEU A 163 10.02 12.40 13.55
CA LEU A 163 9.29 11.16 13.78
C LEU A 163 10.06 10.15 14.64
N LYS A 164 11.37 10.31 14.83
CA LYS A 164 12.27 9.33 15.47
C LYS A 164 11.75 8.80 16.81
N GLY A 165 11.22 9.66 17.67
CA GLY A 165 10.69 9.28 18.97
C GLY A 165 9.43 8.40 18.86
N LYS A 166 8.50 8.78 17.98
CA LYS A 166 7.27 8.02 17.71
C LYS A 166 7.59 6.65 17.10
N LEU A 167 8.48 6.61 16.11
CA LEU A 167 8.94 5.38 15.48
C LEU A 167 9.61 4.42 16.46
N ALA A 168 10.47 4.93 17.35
CA ALA A 168 11.12 4.12 18.38
C ALA A 168 10.11 3.53 19.38
N LYS A 169 9.07 4.31 19.75
CA LYS A 169 7.98 3.83 20.62
C LYS A 169 7.18 2.72 19.93
N LEU A 170 6.79 2.92 18.68
CA LEU A 170 6.01 1.96 17.90
C LEU A 170 6.78 0.64 17.72
N ARG A 171 8.07 0.72 17.38
CA ARG A 171 8.94 -0.45 17.21
C ARG A 171 9.08 -1.27 18.50
N ARG A 172 9.17 -0.61 19.67
CA ARG A 172 9.21 -1.29 20.96
C ARG A 172 7.88 -2.00 21.27
N ALA A 173 6.76 -1.34 20.99
CA ALA A 173 5.44 -1.93 21.20
C ALA A 173 5.21 -3.16 20.30
N SER A 174 5.63 -3.09 19.03
CA SER A 174 5.54 -4.21 18.09
C SER A 174 6.40 -5.41 18.56
N ALA A 175 7.60 -5.16 19.06
CA ALA A 175 8.47 -6.23 19.58
C ALA A 175 7.88 -6.91 20.82
N ALA A 176 7.22 -6.15 21.71
CA ALA A 176 6.57 -6.70 22.90
C ALA A 176 5.32 -7.54 22.58
N ALA A 177 4.61 -7.22 21.50
CA ALA A 177 3.43 -7.97 21.05
C ALA A 177 3.77 -9.28 20.31
N ALA A 178 5.03 -9.46 19.90
CA ALA A 178 5.51 -10.65 19.21
C ALA A 178 6.08 -11.73 20.17
N THR A 179 6.12 -11.44 21.48
CA THR A 179 6.59 -12.34 22.56
C THR A 179 5.42 -12.97 23.26
#